data_58299fdad3d647c70065076e5f035400
#
_entry.id   58299fdad3d647c70065076e5f035400
#
_cell.length_a   1.000
_cell.length_b   1.000
_cell.length_c   1.000
_cell.angle_alpha   90.00
_cell.angle_beta   90.00
_cell.angle_gamma   90.00
#
_symmetry.space_group_name_H-M   'P 1'
#
loop_
_entity.id
_entity.type
_entity.pdbx_description
1 polymer ?
#
loop_
_entity_poly.entity_id
_entity_poly.type
_entity_poly.pdbx_seq_one_letter_code
_entity_poly.pdbx_strand_id
1 'polypeptide(L)'
;MNKDQLLHMLDAFLSQSGLYHHEALPGDLLSLLRKSGIEAEFLKEFVKMQSQYDVLGRAQAEQLSQYERIDDRLYSLHIDKGRKFNIRILYAYHSVTGQRILLHAFWEHRSRDYESAIAVAYARLNDLEEDTL
;
A
#
# COMPACT_ATOMS: atom_id res chain seq x y z
N MET A 1 -1.83 17.45 -11.94
CA MET A 1 -2.49 17.38 -10.60
C MET A 1 -1.58 18.08 -9.59
N ASN A 2 -2.08 19.06 -8.86
CA ASN A 2 -1.28 19.72 -7.84
C ASN A 2 -1.29 18.94 -6.54
N LYS A 3 -0.44 19.36 -5.58
CA LYS A 3 -0.28 18.67 -4.30
C LYS A 3 -1.61 18.55 -3.52
N ASP A 4 -2.38 19.63 -3.47
CA ASP A 4 -3.62 19.66 -2.69
C ASP A 4 -4.68 18.74 -3.30
N GLN A 5 -4.80 18.73 -4.62
CA GLN A 5 -5.71 17.81 -5.32
C GLN A 5 -5.31 16.36 -5.09
N LEU A 6 -4.02 16.05 -5.19
CA LEU A 6 -3.50 14.71 -4.98
C LEU A 6 -3.78 14.23 -3.56
N LEU A 7 -3.46 15.07 -2.56
CA LEU A 7 -3.70 14.73 -1.16
C LEU A 7 -5.18 14.51 -0.89
N HIS A 8 -6.05 15.37 -1.43
CA HIS A 8 -7.49 15.21 -1.28
C HIS A 8 -7.98 13.87 -1.86
N MET A 9 -7.52 13.49 -3.03
CA MET A 9 -7.90 12.23 -3.66
C MET A 9 -7.38 11.01 -2.89
N LEU A 10 -6.14 11.09 -2.39
CA LEU A 10 -5.58 10.03 -1.57
C LEU A 10 -6.36 9.86 -0.26
N ASP A 11 -6.65 10.94 0.41
CA ASP A 11 -7.40 10.91 1.67
C ASP A 11 -8.81 10.35 1.43
N ALA A 12 -9.50 10.79 0.39
CA ALA A 12 -10.83 10.31 0.06
C ALA A 12 -10.83 8.80 -0.22
N PHE A 13 -9.84 8.32 -0.98
CA PHE A 13 -9.73 6.89 -1.29
C PHE A 13 -9.38 6.07 -0.05
N LEU A 14 -8.39 6.49 0.72
CA LEU A 14 -7.90 5.76 1.89
C LEU A 14 -8.86 5.81 3.08
N SER A 15 -9.82 6.72 3.06
CA SER A 15 -10.85 6.83 4.10
C SER A 15 -12.05 5.92 3.86
N GLN A 16 -12.04 5.14 2.78
CA GLN A 16 -13.15 4.23 2.49
C GLN A 16 -13.29 3.16 3.57
N SER A 17 -14.52 2.76 3.81
CA SER A 17 -14.84 1.75 4.80
C SER A 17 -14.11 0.43 4.51
N GLY A 18 -13.47 -0.12 5.53
CA GLY A 18 -12.75 -1.38 5.42
C GLY A 18 -11.32 -1.27 4.91
N LEU A 19 -10.89 -0.08 4.50
CA LEU A 19 -9.52 0.13 4.05
C LEU A 19 -8.70 0.77 5.17
N TYR A 20 -7.96 -0.08 5.89
CA TYR A 20 -7.14 0.38 7.02
C TYR A 20 -5.72 0.64 6.57
N HIS A 21 -5.11 1.69 7.10
CA HIS A 21 -3.75 2.06 6.75
C HIS A 21 -3.08 2.80 7.91
N HIS A 22 -1.76 2.72 7.95
CA HIS A 22 -0.98 3.51 8.90
C HIS A 22 -1.07 5.00 8.52
N GLU A 23 -1.07 5.87 9.53
CA GLU A 23 -1.25 7.32 9.35
C GLU A 23 -0.19 7.97 8.46
N ALA A 24 1.00 7.36 8.34
CA ALA A 24 2.07 7.88 7.49
C ALA A 24 1.96 7.45 6.02
N LEU A 25 1.06 6.53 5.68
CA LEU A 25 0.94 6.03 4.30
C LEU A 25 0.56 7.12 3.29
N PRO A 26 -0.40 8.02 3.59
CA PRO A 26 -0.71 9.10 2.63
C PRO A 26 0.51 9.97 2.32
N GLY A 27 1.36 10.24 3.30
CA GLY A 27 2.60 10.98 3.10
C GLY A 27 3.59 10.25 2.22
N ASP A 28 3.73 8.92 2.37
CA ASP A 28 4.56 8.11 1.50
C ASP A 28 4.11 8.25 0.05
N LEU A 29 2.81 8.06 -0.17
CA LEU A 29 2.24 8.11 -1.52
C LEU A 29 2.37 9.51 -2.12
N LEU A 30 2.11 10.55 -1.32
CA LEU A 30 2.29 11.93 -1.77
C LEU A 30 3.73 12.18 -2.22
N SER A 31 4.71 11.72 -1.45
CA SER A 31 6.13 11.88 -1.80
C SER A 31 6.50 11.18 -3.10
N LEU A 32 5.95 9.98 -3.32
CA LEU A 32 6.23 9.22 -4.53
C LEU A 32 5.56 9.80 -5.77
N LEU A 33 4.36 10.31 -5.62
CA LEU A 33 3.52 10.69 -6.77
C LEU A 33 3.64 12.16 -7.13
N ARG A 34 3.97 13.01 -6.17
CA ARG A 34 4.07 14.45 -6.40
C ARG A 34 5.07 14.75 -7.51
N LYS A 35 4.61 15.46 -8.54
CA LYS A 35 5.42 15.84 -9.71
C LYS A 35 5.94 14.64 -10.51
N SER A 36 5.41 13.44 -10.30
CA SER A 36 5.82 12.24 -11.03
C SER A 36 5.25 12.15 -12.43
N GLY A 37 4.11 12.79 -12.66
CA GLY A 37 3.38 12.68 -13.91
C GLY A 37 2.53 11.42 -14.03
N ILE A 38 2.56 10.53 -13.01
CA ILE A 38 1.82 9.26 -13.07
C ILE A 38 0.69 9.19 -12.04
N GLU A 39 0.35 10.30 -11.40
CA GLU A 39 -0.60 10.35 -10.29
C GLU A 39 -1.94 9.70 -10.66
N ALA A 40 -2.52 10.11 -11.78
CA ALA A 40 -3.82 9.62 -12.22
C ALA A 40 -3.79 8.13 -12.59
N GLU A 41 -2.74 7.69 -13.27
CA GLU A 41 -2.60 6.28 -13.67
C GLU A 41 -2.42 5.39 -12.45
N PHE A 42 -1.60 5.82 -11.49
CA PHE A 42 -1.38 5.08 -10.25
C PHE A 42 -2.69 4.95 -9.46
N LEU A 43 -3.40 6.05 -9.27
CA LEU A 43 -4.66 6.04 -8.52
C LEU A 43 -5.68 5.11 -9.16
N LYS A 44 -5.77 5.13 -10.49
CA LYS A 44 -6.66 4.23 -11.24
C LYS A 44 -6.33 2.76 -10.96
N GLU A 45 -5.05 2.40 -11.03
CA GLU A 45 -4.61 1.03 -10.78
C GLU A 45 -4.83 0.62 -9.32
N PHE A 46 -4.56 1.52 -8.39
CA PHE A 46 -4.76 1.24 -6.96
C PHE A 46 -6.23 1.00 -6.64
N VAL A 47 -7.12 1.86 -7.13
CA VAL A 47 -8.58 1.70 -6.97
C VAL A 47 -9.04 0.37 -7.56
N LYS A 48 -8.57 0.03 -8.74
CA LYS A 48 -8.89 -1.23 -9.41
C LYS A 48 -8.48 -2.43 -8.57
N MET A 49 -7.27 -2.42 -8.02
CA MET A 49 -6.77 -3.53 -7.23
C MET A 49 -7.49 -3.66 -5.90
N GLN A 50 -7.86 -2.54 -5.27
CA GLN A 50 -8.66 -2.57 -4.07
C GLN A 50 -10.05 -3.17 -4.34
N SER A 51 -10.68 -2.78 -5.45
CA SER A 51 -11.97 -3.35 -5.86
C SER A 51 -11.87 -4.85 -6.11
N GLN A 52 -10.81 -5.32 -6.74
CA GLN A 52 -10.58 -6.75 -6.97
C GLN A 52 -10.43 -7.51 -5.65
N TYR A 53 -9.70 -6.94 -4.71
CA TYR A 53 -9.54 -7.56 -3.39
C TYR A 53 -10.88 -7.69 -2.67
N ASP A 54 -11.70 -6.65 -2.72
CA ASP A 54 -13.03 -6.66 -2.07
C ASP A 54 -13.96 -7.69 -2.70
N VAL A 55 -13.92 -7.83 -4.02
CA VAL A 55 -14.80 -8.78 -4.75
C VAL A 55 -14.33 -10.22 -4.57
N LEU A 56 -13.03 -10.47 -4.72
CA LEU A 56 -12.48 -11.83 -4.69
C LEU A 56 -12.30 -12.37 -3.28
N GLY A 57 -12.04 -11.50 -2.31
CA GLY A 57 -11.63 -11.88 -0.98
C GLY A 57 -10.15 -12.21 -0.90
N ARG A 58 -9.62 -12.26 0.32
CA ARG A 58 -8.20 -12.42 0.60
C ARG A 58 -7.57 -13.61 -0.13
N ALA A 59 -8.17 -14.80 0.04
CA ALA A 59 -7.56 -16.03 -0.45
C ALA A 59 -7.38 -16.02 -1.98
N GLN A 60 -8.39 -15.55 -2.71
CA GLN A 60 -8.33 -15.50 -4.17
C GLN A 60 -7.48 -14.33 -4.66
N ALA A 61 -7.60 -13.17 -4.03
CA ALA A 61 -6.84 -11.97 -4.43
C ALA A 61 -5.33 -12.23 -4.29
N GLU A 62 -4.92 -12.84 -3.20
CA GLU A 62 -3.48 -13.09 -2.93
C GLU A 62 -2.87 -14.18 -3.80
N GLN A 63 -3.66 -14.84 -4.65
CA GLN A 63 -3.15 -15.74 -5.67
C GLN A 63 -2.81 -15.02 -6.98
N LEU A 64 -3.25 -13.78 -7.13
CA LEU A 64 -2.92 -12.97 -8.31
C LEU A 64 -1.44 -12.59 -8.29
N SER A 65 -0.85 -12.41 -9.50
CA SER A 65 0.57 -12.11 -9.64
C SER A 65 1.00 -10.78 -9.02
N GLN A 66 0.05 -9.87 -8.78
CA GLN A 66 0.33 -8.58 -8.15
C GLN A 66 0.57 -8.69 -6.64
N TYR A 67 0.28 -9.84 -6.04
CA TYR A 67 0.45 -10.05 -4.60
C TYR A 67 1.61 -11.00 -4.35
N GLU A 68 2.46 -10.62 -3.41
CA GLU A 68 3.64 -11.40 -3.02
C GLU A 68 3.71 -11.50 -1.50
N ARG A 69 3.93 -12.71 -0.99
CA ARG A 69 4.21 -12.90 0.43
C ARG A 69 5.70 -12.69 0.66
N ILE A 70 6.04 -11.71 1.50
CA ILE A 70 7.44 -11.39 1.80
C ILE A 70 7.99 -12.32 2.89
N ASP A 71 7.25 -12.47 3.98
CA ASP A 71 7.62 -13.34 5.10
C ASP A 71 6.35 -13.76 5.87
N ASP A 72 6.51 -14.17 7.13
CA ASP A 72 5.39 -14.67 7.93
C ASP A 72 4.30 -13.62 8.18
N ARG A 73 4.65 -12.34 8.18
CA ARG A 73 3.73 -11.27 8.55
C ARG A 73 3.46 -10.29 7.40
N LEU A 74 4.43 -10.07 6.51
CA LEU A 74 4.34 -9.03 5.48
C LEU A 74 4.03 -9.57 4.10
N TYR A 75 3.25 -8.79 3.39
CA TYR A 75 2.88 -8.99 1.99
C TYR A 75 3.19 -7.73 1.21
N SER A 76 3.38 -7.87 -0.08
CA SER A 76 3.61 -6.75 -0.98
C SER A 76 2.55 -6.73 -2.08
N LEU A 77 1.91 -5.59 -2.24
CA LEU A 77 1.00 -5.34 -3.35
C LEU A 77 1.79 -4.58 -4.43
N HIS A 78 1.87 -5.18 -5.62
CA HIS A 78 2.60 -4.61 -6.75
C HIS A 78 1.65 -3.78 -7.60
N ILE A 79 1.87 -2.47 -7.62
CA ILE A 79 1.10 -1.55 -8.46
C ILE A 79 2.07 -1.01 -9.48
N ASP A 80 2.06 -1.62 -10.66
CA ASP A 80 2.98 -1.26 -11.72
C ASP A 80 2.25 -1.11 -13.05
N LYS A 81 2.91 -0.44 -13.99
CA LYS A 81 2.43 -0.33 -15.36
C LYS A 81 3.64 -0.28 -16.31
N GLY A 82 4.13 -1.46 -16.69
CA GLY A 82 5.27 -1.57 -17.57
C GLY A 82 6.49 -0.88 -16.99
N ARG A 83 7.09 0.03 -17.78
CA ARG A 83 8.26 0.80 -17.36
C ARG A 83 7.90 2.14 -16.72
N LYS A 84 6.62 2.50 -16.69
CA LYS A 84 6.19 3.82 -16.22
C LYS A 84 6.36 3.99 -14.72
N PHE A 85 5.93 2.98 -13.97
CA PHE A 85 6.08 3.01 -12.53
C PHE A 85 6.07 1.59 -11.96
N ASN A 86 6.67 1.45 -10.79
CA ASN A 86 6.79 0.18 -10.08
C ASN A 86 6.70 0.46 -8.58
N ILE A 87 5.46 0.71 -8.13
CA ILE A 87 5.20 1.07 -6.74
C ILE A 87 4.72 -0.16 -5.99
N ARG A 88 5.27 -0.37 -4.79
CA ARG A 88 4.92 -1.46 -3.90
C ARG A 88 4.27 -0.89 -2.65
N ILE A 89 3.21 -1.55 -2.18
CA ILE A 89 2.60 -1.23 -0.89
C ILE A 89 2.74 -2.46 -0.01
N LEU A 90 3.48 -2.32 1.07
CA LEU A 90 3.63 -3.38 2.06
C LEU A 90 2.45 -3.34 3.01
N TYR A 91 1.87 -4.50 3.29
CA TYR A 91 0.73 -4.62 4.18
C TYR A 91 0.85 -5.88 5.03
N ALA A 92 0.09 -5.92 6.10
CA ALA A 92 0.00 -7.06 6.99
C ALA A 92 -1.43 -7.19 7.51
N TYR A 93 -1.71 -8.28 8.20
CA TYR A 93 -2.97 -8.46 8.90
C TYR A 93 -2.75 -8.29 10.38
N HIS A 94 -3.59 -7.49 11.02
CA HIS A 94 -3.50 -7.25 12.46
C HIS A 94 -3.64 -8.56 13.21
N SER A 95 -2.73 -8.83 14.16
CA SER A 95 -2.69 -10.11 14.87
C SER A 95 -3.92 -10.37 15.73
N VAL A 96 -4.60 -9.33 16.21
CA VAL A 96 -5.79 -9.45 17.06
C VAL A 96 -7.06 -9.39 16.22
N THR A 97 -7.21 -8.39 15.35
CA THR A 97 -8.45 -8.15 14.61
C THR A 97 -8.54 -8.89 13.28
N GLY A 98 -7.39 -9.31 12.73
CA GLY A 98 -7.33 -9.92 11.40
C GLY A 98 -7.51 -8.97 10.25
N GLN A 99 -7.64 -7.67 10.50
CA GLN A 99 -7.83 -6.67 9.46
C GLN A 99 -6.56 -6.40 8.69
N ARG A 100 -6.69 -6.25 7.37
CA ARG A 100 -5.57 -5.86 6.52
C ARG A 100 -5.22 -4.40 6.80
N ILE A 101 -3.93 -4.14 7.01
CA ILE A 101 -3.42 -2.79 7.26
C ILE A 101 -2.35 -2.47 6.22
N LEU A 102 -2.58 -1.45 5.43
CA LEU A 102 -1.59 -0.94 4.50
C LEU A 102 -0.57 -0.11 5.30
N LEU A 103 0.71 -0.47 5.21
CA LEU A 103 1.74 0.05 6.11
C LEU A 103 2.67 1.06 5.48
N HIS A 104 3.17 0.79 4.29
CA HIS A 104 4.23 1.61 3.70
C HIS A 104 4.24 1.45 2.18
N ALA A 105 4.48 2.55 1.48
CA ALA A 105 4.60 2.55 0.03
C ALA A 105 5.99 3.03 -0.38
N PHE A 106 6.56 2.38 -1.40
CA PHE A 106 7.86 2.76 -1.94
C PHE A 106 7.91 2.46 -3.43
N TRP A 107 8.82 3.14 -4.12
CA TRP A 107 9.09 2.88 -5.53
C TRP A 107 10.28 1.93 -5.61
N GLU A 108 10.08 0.74 -6.16
CA GLU A 108 11.15 -0.23 -6.29
C GLU A 108 11.99 0.06 -7.53
N HIS A 109 13.24 0.43 -7.31
CA HIS A 109 14.24 0.60 -8.34
C HIS A 109 15.25 -0.56 -8.34
N ARG A 110 15.49 -1.14 -7.15
CA ARG A 110 16.46 -2.22 -6.93
C ARG A 110 15.91 -3.15 -5.85
N SER A 111 16.32 -4.42 -5.89
CA SER A 111 15.87 -5.40 -4.91
C SER A 111 16.17 -5.00 -3.45
N ARG A 112 17.27 -4.28 -3.22
CA ARG A 112 17.63 -3.84 -1.86
C ARG A 112 16.68 -2.78 -1.30
N ASP A 113 15.85 -2.16 -2.15
CA ASP A 113 14.84 -1.20 -1.68
C ASP A 113 13.83 -1.87 -0.76
N TYR A 114 13.61 -3.17 -0.91
CA TYR A 114 12.77 -3.94 -0.02
C TYR A 114 13.31 -4.00 1.41
N GLU A 115 14.62 -4.08 1.59
CA GLU A 115 15.21 -4.18 2.94
C GLU A 115 14.83 -2.98 3.81
N SER A 116 15.00 -1.77 3.28
CA SER A 116 14.63 -0.55 3.99
C SER A 116 13.11 -0.47 4.20
N ALA A 117 12.35 -0.83 3.17
CA ALA A 117 10.88 -0.77 3.21
C ALA A 117 10.31 -1.75 4.24
N ILE A 118 10.86 -2.95 4.34
CA ILE A 118 10.44 -3.96 5.31
C ILE A 118 10.66 -3.46 6.74
N ALA A 119 11.81 -2.84 6.99
CA ALA A 119 12.10 -2.27 8.31
C ALA A 119 11.08 -1.20 8.72
N VAL A 120 10.73 -0.30 7.79
CA VAL A 120 9.71 0.73 8.02
C VAL A 120 8.35 0.09 8.30
N ALA A 121 7.97 -0.90 7.48
CA ALA A 121 6.67 -1.57 7.63
C ALA A 121 6.54 -2.25 8.99
N TYR A 122 7.57 -2.96 9.44
CA TYR A 122 7.54 -3.60 10.75
C TYR A 122 7.46 -2.60 11.90
N ALA A 123 8.21 -1.50 11.83
CA ALA A 123 8.13 -0.45 12.85
C ALA A 123 6.71 0.09 12.95
N ARG A 124 6.06 0.34 11.82
CA ARG A 124 4.68 0.83 11.78
C ARG A 124 3.67 -0.19 12.28
N LEU A 125 3.85 -1.45 11.91
CA LEU A 125 2.99 -2.53 12.38
C LEU A 125 3.08 -2.70 13.89
N ASN A 126 4.29 -2.67 14.43
CA ASN A 126 4.50 -2.79 15.87
C ASN A 126 3.83 -1.65 16.63
N ASP A 127 3.94 -0.42 16.14
CA ASP A 127 3.27 0.73 16.76
C ASP A 127 1.75 0.53 16.80
N LEU A 128 1.16 0.09 15.70
CA LEU A 128 -0.28 -0.13 15.63
C LEU A 128 -0.75 -1.26 16.53
N GLU A 129 0.03 -2.33 16.66
CA GLU A 129 -0.33 -3.45 17.51
C GLU A 129 -0.12 -3.15 19.00
N GLU A 130 0.88 -2.35 19.36
CA GLU A 130 1.08 -1.87 20.72
C GLU A 130 -0.08 -0.99 21.18
N ASP A 131 -0.58 -0.13 20.32
CA ASP A 131 -1.71 0.75 20.64
C ASP A 131 -3.01 -0.04 20.91
N THR A 132 -3.09 -1.29 20.47
CA THR A 132 -4.25 -2.15 20.65
C THR A 132 -4.20 -2.92 21.98
N LEU A 133 -3.04 -3.01 22.58
CA LEU A 133 -2.84 -3.69 23.85
C LEU A 133 -3.17 -2.78 25.03
#